data_7ae11838b80217195b0c91cdde145acd
#
_entry.id   7ae11838b80217195b0c91cdde145acd
#
_cell.length_a   1.000
_cell.length_b   1.000
_cell.length_c   1.000
_cell.angle_alpha   90.00
_cell.angle_beta   90.00
_cell.angle_gamma   90.00
#
_symmetry.space_group_name_H-M   'P 1'
#
loop_
_entity.id
_entity.type
_entity.pdbx_description
1 polymer ?
#
loop_
_entity_poly.entity_id
_entity_poly.type
_entity_poly.pdbx_seq_one_letter_code
_entity_poly.pdbx_strand_id
1 'polypeptide(L)'
;FTGDAMHTQKRLSTQIVEEKGNFIFPVKENQEKLYKNIQALFAPEYPKPGFGKIQTDFLTAQKVNKGHGRIETRIITTSEMLNSYSDWPGLAQVYRLQRKFEWWRSGVCYRTSDELEFGITSLSRTEVSPSRLLEIRRAHWGIETSSHYRRDVTLKEDATRMTVGNLAKIMACINNLILALIKQAKFHNAAQARRWFSAHIPQAFALLVTPFS
;
A
#
# COMPACT_ATOMS: atom_id res chain seq x y z
N PHE A 1 -1.84 4.35 -10.93
CA PHE A 1 -2.72 3.42 -10.22
C PHE A 1 -1.93 2.56 -9.25
N THR A 2 -2.47 2.33 -8.06
CA THR A 2 -1.94 1.36 -7.09
C THR A 2 -3.05 0.38 -6.73
N GLY A 3 -2.71 -0.86 -6.45
CA GLY A 3 -3.70 -1.89 -6.11
C GLY A 3 -3.08 -3.05 -5.32
N ASP A 4 -3.92 -3.96 -4.88
CA ASP A 4 -3.52 -5.22 -4.26
C ASP A 4 -3.11 -6.25 -5.29
N ALA A 5 -2.50 -7.36 -4.84
CA ALA A 5 -2.05 -8.43 -5.71
C ALA A 5 -3.17 -9.03 -6.60
N MET A 6 -4.43 -9.02 -6.14
CA MET A 6 -5.58 -9.46 -6.94
C MET A 6 -5.77 -8.61 -8.21
N HIS A 7 -5.36 -7.34 -8.19
CA HIS A 7 -5.42 -6.43 -9.33
C HIS A 7 -4.21 -6.57 -10.27
N THR A 8 -3.22 -7.37 -9.92
CA THR A 8 -2.06 -7.65 -10.79
C THR A 8 -2.49 -8.60 -11.89
N GLN A 9 -3.08 -8.02 -12.95
CA GLN A 9 -3.62 -8.72 -14.10
C GLN A 9 -3.11 -8.06 -15.39
N LYS A 10 -2.70 -8.87 -16.40
CA LYS A 10 -2.20 -8.34 -17.66
C LYS A 10 -3.23 -7.43 -18.35
N ARG A 11 -4.50 -7.84 -18.36
CA ARG A 11 -5.59 -7.05 -18.96
C ARG A 11 -5.71 -5.65 -18.34
N LEU A 12 -5.66 -5.55 -17.02
CA LEU A 12 -5.73 -4.27 -16.32
C LEU A 12 -4.47 -3.42 -16.59
N SER A 13 -3.28 -4.04 -16.58
CA SER A 13 -2.04 -3.34 -16.92
C SER A 13 -2.06 -2.79 -18.34
N THR A 14 -2.53 -3.57 -19.32
CA THR A 14 -2.70 -3.12 -20.70
C THR A 14 -3.62 -1.90 -20.78
N GLN A 15 -4.81 -1.98 -20.18
CA GLN A 15 -5.78 -0.89 -20.19
C GLN A 15 -5.22 0.39 -19.57
N ILE A 16 -4.51 0.29 -18.44
CA ILE A 16 -3.90 1.45 -17.78
C ILE A 16 -2.87 2.11 -18.69
N VAL A 17 -2.03 1.32 -19.35
CA VAL A 17 -0.96 1.85 -20.23
C VAL A 17 -1.54 2.44 -21.50
N GLU A 18 -2.56 1.83 -22.10
CA GLU A 18 -3.28 2.35 -23.29
C GLU A 18 -3.92 3.72 -22.98
N GLU A 19 -4.46 3.89 -21.76
CA GLU A 19 -5.02 5.16 -21.26
C GLU A 19 -3.93 6.12 -20.74
N LYS A 20 -2.65 5.90 -21.09
CA LYS A 20 -1.49 6.72 -20.69
C LYS A 20 -1.33 6.86 -19.18
N GLY A 21 -1.85 5.90 -18.43
CA GLY A 21 -1.68 5.81 -16.99
C GLY A 21 -0.47 4.98 -16.60
N ASN A 22 -0.09 5.03 -15.33
CA ASN A 22 0.95 4.21 -14.74
C ASN A 22 0.41 3.35 -13.62
N PHE A 23 1.03 2.19 -13.41
CA PHE A 23 0.67 1.27 -12.35
C PHE A 23 1.86 0.92 -11.44
N ILE A 24 1.53 0.57 -10.19
CA ILE A 24 2.43 -0.03 -9.21
C ILE A 24 1.65 -1.15 -8.52
N PHE A 25 2.01 -2.40 -8.80
CA PHE A 25 1.30 -3.56 -8.29
C PHE A 25 2.22 -4.52 -7.54
N PRO A 26 1.80 -5.05 -6.37
CA PRO A 26 2.48 -6.16 -5.74
C PRO A 26 2.22 -7.44 -6.54
N VAL A 27 3.24 -8.32 -6.62
CA VAL A 27 3.14 -9.61 -7.28
C VAL A 27 3.20 -10.71 -6.22
N LYS A 28 2.26 -11.63 -6.28
CA LYS A 28 2.19 -12.82 -5.44
C LYS A 28 2.02 -14.08 -6.31
N GLU A 29 1.75 -15.19 -5.68
CA GLU A 29 1.59 -16.50 -6.33
C GLU A 29 0.47 -16.57 -7.37
N ASN A 30 -0.49 -15.63 -7.36
CA ASN A 30 -1.49 -15.48 -8.41
C ASN A 30 -0.89 -15.19 -9.79
N GLN A 31 0.37 -14.74 -9.85
CA GLN A 31 1.18 -14.56 -11.05
C GLN A 31 2.50 -15.35 -10.91
N GLU A 32 2.39 -16.66 -10.77
CA GLU A 32 3.46 -17.58 -10.36
C GLU A 32 4.76 -17.41 -11.18
N LYS A 33 4.65 -17.38 -12.52
CA LYS A 33 5.84 -17.24 -13.38
C LYS A 33 6.57 -15.92 -13.14
N LEU A 34 5.82 -14.81 -13.10
CA LEU A 34 6.37 -13.49 -12.86
C LEU A 34 6.97 -13.40 -11.45
N TYR A 35 6.26 -13.93 -10.44
CA TYR A 35 6.72 -13.96 -9.06
C TYR A 35 8.05 -14.70 -8.92
N LYS A 36 8.16 -15.91 -9.50
CA LYS A 36 9.40 -16.70 -9.49
C LYS A 36 10.56 -16.00 -10.20
N ASN A 37 10.30 -15.34 -11.33
CA ASN A 37 11.32 -14.59 -12.04
C ASN A 37 11.85 -13.40 -11.21
N ILE A 38 10.96 -12.65 -10.55
CA ILE A 38 11.37 -11.54 -9.68
C ILE A 38 12.12 -12.09 -8.46
N GLN A 39 11.64 -13.17 -7.88
CA GLN A 39 12.28 -13.82 -6.73
C GLN A 39 13.70 -14.29 -7.09
N ALA A 40 13.86 -14.92 -8.25
CA ALA A 40 15.17 -15.38 -8.74
C ALA A 40 16.13 -14.21 -8.98
N LEU A 41 15.63 -13.09 -9.55
CA LEU A 41 16.43 -11.89 -9.79
C LEU A 41 16.99 -11.30 -8.49
N PHE A 42 16.19 -11.25 -7.43
CA PHE A 42 16.60 -10.71 -6.13
C PHE A 42 17.14 -11.76 -5.15
N ALA A 43 17.32 -13.00 -5.58
CA ALA A 43 17.92 -14.03 -4.74
C ALA A 43 19.38 -13.67 -4.43
N PRO A 44 19.89 -14.04 -3.24
CA PRO A 44 21.30 -13.87 -2.94
C PRO A 44 22.16 -14.64 -3.95
N GLU A 45 23.11 -13.95 -4.59
CA GLU A 45 24.09 -14.61 -5.43
C GLU A 45 25.08 -15.39 -4.55
N TYR A 46 25.18 -16.65 -4.80
CA TYR A 46 26.32 -17.45 -4.33
C TYR A 46 27.39 -17.44 -5.43
N PRO A 47 28.57 -16.83 -5.20
CA PRO A 47 29.61 -16.81 -6.20
C PRO A 47 30.01 -18.27 -6.52
N LYS A 48 29.81 -18.67 -7.78
CA LYS A 48 30.31 -19.96 -8.28
C LYS A 48 31.79 -19.80 -8.60
N PRO A 49 32.66 -20.70 -8.14
CA PRO A 49 34.06 -20.66 -8.49
C PRO A 49 34.26 -20.62 -10.03
N GLY A 50 35.03 -19.67 -10.52
CA GLY A 50 35.30 -19.53 -11.94
C GLY A 50 34.37 -18.62 -12.75
N PHE A 51 33.28 -18.11 -12.13
CA PHE A 51 32.38 -17.15 -12.76
C PHE A 51 32.54 -15.78 -12.10
N GLY A 52 32.67 -14.74 -12.92
CA GLY A 52 32.69 -13.36 -12.43
C GLY A 52 31.39 -12.95 -11.76
N LYS A 53 31.43 -11.87 -10.97
CA LYS A 53 30.23 -11.29 -10.35
C LYS A 53 29.25 -10.85 -11.43
N ILE A 54 28.00 -11.29 -11.36
CA ILE A 54 26.94 -10.83 -12.25
C ILE A 54 26.74 -9.33 -11.99
N GLN A 55 26.83 -8.54 -13.05
CA GLN A 55 26.60 -7.11 -12.95
C GLN A 55 25.09 -6.87 -12.85
N THR A 56 24.62 -6.37 -11.71
CA THR A 56 23.22 -6.01 -11.47
C THR A 56 23.02 -4.49 -11.60
N ASP A 57 21.85 -4.09 -12.04
CA ASP A 57 21.42 -2.70 -12.17
C ASP A 57 20.69 -2.17 -10.92
N PHE A 58 20.83 -2.84 -9.79
CA PHE A 58 20.04 -2.59 -8.58
C PHE A 58 20.22 -1.18 -8.03
N LEU A 59 19.10 -0.48 -7.85
CA LEU A 59 19.02 0.75 -7.10
C LEU A 59 18.23 0.52 -5.81
N THR A 60 18.74 1.06 -4.70
CA THR A 60 18.14 0.82 -3.39
C THR A 60 17.85 2.14 -2.68
N ALA A 61 16.72 2.19 -1.99
CA ALA A 61 16.39 3.26 -1.04
C ALA A 61 15.91 2.66 0.28
N GLN A 62 16.19 3.38 1.38
CA GLN A 62 15.82 2.96 2.73
C GLN A 62 15.13 4.10 3.46
N LYS A 63 14.13 3.77 4.29
CA LYS A 63 13.48 4.68 5.22
C LYS A 63 13.27 4.01 6.57
N VAL A 64 13.65 4.70 7.64
CA VAL A 64 13.47 4.22 9.02
C VAL A 64 12.47 5.12 9.73
N ASN A 65 11.49 4.50 10.38
CA ASN A 65 10.50 5.18 11.20
C ASN A 65 10.58 4.63 12.64
N LYS A 66 10.55 5.54 13.61
CA LYS A 66 10.56 5.20 15.04
C LYS A 66 9.30 5.75 15.70
N GLY A 67 8.62 4.97 16.49
CA GLY A 67 7.46 5.44 17.27
C GLY A 67 6.83 4.33 18.10
N HIS A 68 6.30 4.69 19.25
CA HIS A 68 5.58 3.79 20.16
C HIS A 68 6.33 2.50 20.52
N GLY A 69 7.63 2.58 20.79
CA GLY A 69 8.48 1.43 21.12
C GLY A 69 8.75 0.49 19.93
N ARG A 70 8.48 0.93 18.70
CA ARG A 70 8.71 0.16 17.48
C ARG A 70 9.62 0.94 16.51
N ILE A 71 10.59 0.23 15.95
CA ILE A 71 11.40 0.69 14.83
C ILE A 71 10.95 -0.08 13.60
N GLU A 72 10.65 0.63 12.54
CA GLU A 72 10.29 0.04 11.25
C GLU A 72 11.30 0.53 10.21
N THR A 73 12.04 -0.41 9.62
CA THR A 73 12.97 -0.17 8.52
C THR A 73 12.37 -0.73 7.24
N ARG A 74 12.20 0.12 6.24
CA ARG A 74 11.77 -0.25 4.89
C ARG A 74 12.92 -0.08 3.93
N ILE A 75 13.19 -1.12 3.15
CA ILE A 75 14.23 -1.15 2.13
C ILE A 75 13.57 -1.56 0.82
N ILE A 76 13.64 -0.72 -0.20
CA ILE A 76 13.19 -1.05 -1.55
C ILE A 76 14.40 -1.15 -2.47
N THR A 77 14.44 -2.22 -3.25
CA THR A 77 15.42 -2.42 -4.32
C THR A 77 14.69 -2.57 -5.64
N THR A 78 15.09 -1.83 -6.66
CA THR A 78 14.47 -1.85 -7.99
C THR A 78 15.46 -2.33 -9.05
N SER A 79 14.94 -2.91 -10.14
CA SER A 79 15.69 -3.37 -11.30
C SER A 79 14.88 -3.26 -12.58
N GLU A 80 15.54 -3.01 -13.70
CA GLU A 80 14.97 -3.03 -15.06
C GLU A 80 15.34 -4.31 -15.84
N MET A 81 16.11 -5.22 -15.25
CA MET A 81 16.65 -6.42 -15.93
C MET A 81 15.60 -7.38 -16.45
N LEU A 82 14.37 -7.33 -15.95
CA LEU A 82 13.26 -8.17 -16.42
C LEU A 82 12.46 -7.55 -17.57
N ASN A 83 12.72 -6.32 -17.98
CA ASN A 83 11.94 -5.62 -19.01
C ASN A 83 11.96 -6.34 -20.37
N SER A 84 13.15 -6.83 -20.77
CA SER A 84 13.32 -7.57 -22.02
C SER A 84 13.00 -9.06 -21.91
N TYR A 85 12.86 -9.58 -20.70
CA TYR A 85 12.63 -10.99 -20.42
C TYR A 85 11.16 -11.31 -20.13
N SER A 86 10.41 -10.35 -19.62
CA SER A 86 9.01 -10.52 -19.25
C SER A 86 8.08 -10.03 -20.38
N ASP A 87 7.04 -10.82 -20.65
CA ASP A 87 5.94 -10.46 -21.56
C ASP A 87 4.85 -9.62 -20.86
N TRP A 88 5.14 -9.01 -19.72
CA TRP A 88 4.16 -8.22 -18.98
C TRP A 88 3.94 -6.84 -19.62
N PRO A 89 2.69 -6.46 -19.94
CA PRO A 89 2.39 -5.21 -20.61
C PRO A 89 2.85 -3.99 -19.81
N GLY A 90 3.66 -3.13 -20.45
CA GLY A 90 4.13 -1.88 -19.85
C GLY A 90 5.10 -2.04 -18.67
N LEU A 91 5.69 -3.22 -18.45
CA LEU A 91 6.66 -3.41 -17.39
C LEU A 91 7.90 -2.54 -17.64
N ALA A 92 8.22 -1.66 -16.71
CA ALA A 92 9.42 -0.83 -16.75
C ALA A 92 10.40 -1.14 -15.61
N GLN A 93 9.93 -1.46 -14.42
CA GLN A 93 10.77 -1.90 -13.30
C GLN A 93 10.08 -2.99 -12.49
N VAL A 94 10.88 -3.86 -11.90
CA VAL A 94 10.48 -4.75 -10.81
C VAL A 94 11.07 -4.25 -9.51
N TYR A 95 10.42 -4.55 -8.38
CA TYR A 95 10.94 -4.19 -7.08
C TYR A 95 10.82 -5.31 -6.06
N ARG A 96 11.72 -5.27 -5.07
CA ARG A 96 11.68 -6.00 -3.81
C ARG A 96 11.58 -4.99 -2.68
N LEU A 97 10.52 -5.06 -1.89
CA LEU A 97 10.31 -4.26 -0.69
C LEU A 97 10.44 -5.16 0.53
N GLN A 98 11.44 -4.88 1.36
CA GLN A 98 11.64 -5.54 2.65
C GLN A 98 11.23 -4.59 3.77
N ARG A 99 10.45 -5.10 4.72
CA ARG A 99 10.03 -4.37 5.91
C ARG A 99 10.45 -5.13 7.14
N LYS A 100 11.35 -4.52 7.91
CA LYS A 100 11.83 -5.06 9.18
C LYS A 100 11.20 -4.29 10.31
N PHE A 101 10.61 -4.99 11.26
CA PHE A 101 10.01 -4.44 12.46
C PHE A 101 10.78 -4.93 13.68
N GLU A 102 11.10 -4.02 14.58
CA GLU A 102 11.71 -4.30 15.87
C GLU A 102 10.87 -3.64 16.95
N TRP A 103 10.49 -4.41 17.97
CA TRP A 103 9.76 -3.91 19.12
C TRP A 103 10.68 -3.85 20.32
N TRP A 104 10.77 -2.67 20.91
CA TRP A 104 11.68 -2.34 21.99
C TRP A 104 10.92 -1.99 23.27
N ARG A 105 11.35 -2.54 24.41
CA ARG A 105 10.86 -2.20 25.74
C ARG A 105 12.03 -2.10 26.71
N SER A 106 12.13 -0.99 27.46
CA SER A 106 13.22 -0.74 28.41
C SER A 106 14.62 -0.94 27.82
N GLY A 107 14.85 -0.53 26.57
CA GLY A 107 16.13 -0.67 25.88
C GLY A 107 16.43 -2.07 25.31
N VAL A 108 15.52 -3.02 25.45
CA VAL A 108 15.69 -4.39 24.95
C VAL A 108 14.73 -4.63 23.77
N CYS A 109 15.26 -5.17 22.66
CA CYS A 109 14.46 -5.65 21.55
C CYS A 109 13.88 -7.02 21.94
N TYR A 110 12.56 -7.12 22.09
CA TYR A 110 11.89 -8.35 22.52
C TYR A 110 11.15 -9.08 21.37
N ARG A 111 11.01 -8.43 20.23
CA ARG A 111 10.34 -9.03 19.06
C ARG A 111 10.88 -8.41 17.78
N THR A 112 11.08 -9.25 16.77
CA THR A 112 11.40 -8.84 15.40
C THR A 112 10.44 -9.49 14.42
N SER A 113 10.19 -8.86 13.27
CA SER A 113 9.45 -9.43 12.15
C SER A 113 10.07 -8.91 10.86
N ASP A 114 10.12 -9.75 9.85
CA ASP A 114 10.59 -9.39 8.51
C ASP A 114 9.51 -9.78 7.50
N GLU A 115 9.12 -8.83 6.65
CA GLU A 115 8.13 -9.02 5.61
C GLU A 115 8.75 -8.66 4.26
N LEU A 116 8.47 -9.50 3.27
CA LEU A 116 9.00 -9.36 1.91
C LEU A 116 7.85 -9.25 0.91
N GLU A 117 7.89 -8.21 0.08
CA GLU A 117 6.96 -7.99 -1.01
C GLU A 117 7.75 -7.84 -2.31
N PHE A 118 7.29 -8.50 -3.37
CA PHE A 118 7.75 -8.26 -4.73
C PHE A 118 6.67 -7.52 -5.51
N GLY A 119 7.07 -6.77 -6.54
CA GLY A 119 6.10 -6.09 -7.36
C GLY A 119 6.69 -5.54 -8.65
N ILE A 120 5.80 -4.91 -9.41
CA ILE A 120 6.06 -4.37 -10.74
C ILE A 120 5.52 -2.95 -10.87
N THR A 121 6.11 -2.18 -11.76
CA THR A 121 5.63 -0.86 -12.15
C THR A 121 5.89 -0.57 -13.62
N SER A 122 5.01 0.23 -14.22
CA SER A 122 5.21 0.80 -15.56
C SER A 122 6.04 2.08 -15.55
N LEU A 123 6.34 2.64 -14.38
CA LEU A 123 7.21 3.80 -14.27
C LEU A 123 8.67 3.40 -14.47
N SER A 124 9.33 4.05 -15.41
CA SER A 124 10.76 3.86 -15.66
C SER A 124 11.63 4.44 -14.53
N ARG A 125 12.89 4.09 -14.52
CA ARG A 125 13.89 4.61 -13.56
C ARG A 125 14.06 6.13 -13.66
N THR A 126 13.83 6.71 -14.84
CA THR A 126 13.90 8.15 -15.05
C THR A 126 12.67 8.89 -14.54
N GLU A 127 11.51 8.23 -14.48
CA GLU A 127 10.26 8.80 -13.99
C GLU A 127 10.10 8.67 -12.47
N VAL A 128 10.60 7.57 -11.90
CA VAL A 128 10.45 7.32 -10.45
C VAL A 128 11.73 6.74 -9.84
N SER A 129 12.25 7.41 -8.83
CA SER A 129 13.34 6.89 -8.01
C SER A 129 12.84 5.81 -7.03
N PRO A 130 13.71 4.91 -6.53
CA PRO A 130 13.35 3.94 -5.50
C PRO A 130 12.74 4.59 -4.25
N SER A 131 13.24 5.74 -3.83
CA SER A 131 12.70 6.48 -2.68
C SER A 131 11.25 6.91 -2.92
N ARG A 132 10.96 7.45 -4.11
CA ARG A 132 9.61 7.87 -4.46
C ARG A 132 8.66 6.67 -4.61
N LEU A 133 9.14 5.56 -5.17
CA LEU A 133 8.37 4.31 -5.26
C LEU A 133 7.99 3.79 -3.86
N LEU A 134 8.93 3.85 -2.90
CA LEU A 134 8.69 3.50 -1.51
C LEU A 134 7.60 4.38 -0.87
N GLU A 135 7.60 5.68 -1.16
CA GLU A 135 6.57 6.60 -0.67
C GLU A 135 5.19 6.29 -1.24
N ILE A 136 5.09 6.01 -2.54
CA ILE A 136 3.81 5.67 -3.19
C ILE A 136 3.26 4.36 -2.63
N ARG A 137 4.11 3.32 -2.45
CA ARG A 137 3.69 2.06 -1.82
C ARG A 137 3.20 2.28 -0.38
N ARG A 138 3.85 3.15 0.38
CA ARG A 138 3.40 3.52 1.72
C ARG A 138 2.07 4.28 1.70
N ALA A 139 1.87 5.18 0.74
CA ALA A 139 0.63 5.94 0.61
C ALA A 139 -0.57 5.02 0.29
N HIS A 140 -0.37 3.99 -0.52
CA HIS A 140 -1.40 2.97 -0.78
C HIS A 140 -1.90 2.31 0.52
N TRP A 141 -0.99 1.93 1.42
CA TRP A 141 -1.33 1.38 2.74
C TRP A 141 -2.06 2.38 3.64
N GLY A 142 -1.85 3.68 3.40
CA GLY A 142 -2.60 4.73 4.07
C GLY A 142 -4.11 4.68 3.76
N ILE A 143 -4.51 4.21 2.59
CA ILE A 143 -5.92 4.01 2.21
C ILE A 143 -6.54 2.91 3.08
N GLU A 144 -5.89 1.76 3.23
CA GLU A 144 -6.36 0.65 4.07
C GLU A 144 -6.47 1.08 5.54
N THR A 145 -5.43 1.71 6.08
CA THR A 145 -5.42 2.09 7.51
C THR A 145 -6.28 3.31 7.82
N SER A 146 -6.47 4.23 6.87
CA SER A 146 -7.26 5.44 7.10
C SER A 146 -8.73 5.31 6.74
N SER A 147 -9.06 4.65 5.63
CA SER A 147 -10.43 4.53 5.12
C SER A 147 -11.08 3.22 5.57
N HIS A 148 -10.50 2.07 5.18
CA HIS A 148 -11.08 0.75 5.49
C HIS A 148 -11.13 0.50 6.99
N TYR A 149 -10.02 0.69 7.72
CA TYR A 149 -10.02 0.51 9.18
C TYR A 149 -11.09 1.37 9.89
N ARG A 150 -11.30 2.61 9.46
CA ARG A 150 -12.32 3.47 10.07
C ARG A 150 -13.74 2.99 9.76
N ARG A 151 -13.98 2.46 8.56
CA ARG A 151 -15.26 1.90 8.15
C ARG A 151 -15.54 0.59 8.90
N ASP A 152 -14.58 -0.31 8.91
CA ASP A 152 -14.75 -1.67 9.42
C ASP A 152 -14.73 -1.71 10.95
N VAL A 153 -13.77 -1.02 11.58
CA VAL A 153 -13.60 -1.06 13.05
C VAL A 153 -14.42 0.02 13.76
N THR A 154 -14.40 1.28 13.27
CA THR A 154 -15.08 2.38 13.98
C THR A 154 -16.57 2.43 13.65
N LEU A 155 -16.94 2.27 12.37
CA LEU A 155 -18.33 2.30 11.91
C LEU A 155 -18.95 0.91 11.83
N LYS A 156 -18.16 -0.16 12.03
CA LYS A 156 -18.58 -1.57 12.02
C LYS A 156 -19.30 -1.98 10.74
N GLU A 157 -18.81 -1.50 9.59
CA GLU A 157 -19.47 -1.75 8.31
C GLU A 157 -19.54 -3.24 7.99
N ASP A 158 -18.45 -3.98 8.17
CA ASP A 158 -18.39 -5.44 7.97
C ASP A 158 -19.26 -6.24 8.96
N ALA A 159 -19.56 -5.66 10.11
CA ALA A 159 -20.43 -6.28 11.12
C ALA A 159 -21.92 -6.09 10.82
N THR A 160 -22.29 -5.24 9.85
CA THR A 160 -23.69 -5.04 9.47
C THR A 160 -24.20 -6.23 8.64
N ARG A 161 -25.26 -6.87 9.12
CA ARG A 161 -25.93 -7.99 8.43
C ARG A 161 -26.98 -7.52 7.42
N MET A 162 -26.76 -6.37 6.78
CA MET A 162 -27.69 -5.82 5.79
C MET A 162 -27.48 -6.49 4.44
N THR A 163 -28.30 -7.49 4.14
CA THR A 163 -28.22 -8.27 2.89
C THR A 163 -29.33 -7.96 1.90
N VAL A 164 -30.32 -7.13 2.27
CA VAL A 164 -31.52 -6.89 1.45
C VAL A 164 -31.29 -5.72 0.49
N GLY A 165 -31.38 -5.98 -0.80
CA GLY A 165 -31.39 -4.99 -1.87
C GLY A 165 -30.14 -4.07 -1.88
N ASN A 166 -30.35 -2.76 -1.93
CA ASN A 166 -29.28 -1.76 -1.98
C ASN A 166 -28.83 -1.23 -0.62
N LEU A 167 -29.34 -1.77 0.50
CA LEU A 167 -29.06 -1.25 1.85
C LEU A 167 -27.56 -1.21 2.17
N ALA A 168 -26.81 -2.24 1.81
CA ALA A 168 -25.35 -2.25 2.02
C ALA A 168 -24.65 -1.10 1.27
N LYS A 169 -25.05 -0.81 0.03
CA LYS A 169 -24.50 0.30 -0.77
C LYS A 169 -24.88 1.66 -0.16
N ILE A 170 -26.11 1.81 0.30
CA ILE A 170 -26.58 3.04 0.96
C ILE A 170 -25.79 3.29 2.24
N MET A 171 -25.60 2.25 3.07
CA MET A 171 -24.79 2.37 4.29
C MET A 171 -23.33 2.72 4.00
N ALA A 172 -22.74 2.13 2.97
CA ALA A 172 -21.39 2.50 2.53
C ALA A 172 -21.29 3.98 2.13
N CYS A 173 -22.29 4.51 1.42
CA CYS A 173 -22.37 5.93 1.07
C CYS A 173 -22.51 6.83 2.32
N ILE A 174 -23.38 6.44 3.26
CA ILE A 174 -23.56 7.16 4.54
C ILE A 174 -22.26 7.15 5.35
N ASN A 175 -21.57 6.01 5.46
CA ASN A 175 -20.30 5.90 6.17
C ASN A 175 -19.23 6.79 5.53
N ASN A 176 -19.16 6.84 4.20
CA ASN A 176 -18.25 7.75 3.49
C ASN A 176 -18.57 9.22 3.78
N LEU A 177 -19.84 9.60 3.79
CA LEU A 177 -20.27 10.95 4.15
C LEU A 177 -19.87 11.28 5.60
N ILE A 178 -20.11 10.38 6.56
CA ILE A 178 -19.70 10.56 7.97
C ILE A 178 -18.21 10.79 8.07
N LEU A 179 -17.39 10.00 7.38
CA LEU A 179 -15.93 10.17 7.41
C LEU A 179 -15.48 11.50 6.77
N ALA A 180 -16.16 11.95 5.72
CA ALA A 180 -15.91 13.25 5.10
C ALA A 180 -16.23 14.40 6.06
N LEU A 181 -17.37 14.36 6.75
CA LEU A 181 -17.78 15.33 7.76
C LEU A 181 -16.83 15.37 8.96
N ILE A 182 -16.40 14.21 9.45
CA ILE A 182 -15.39 14.10 10.52
C ILE A 182 -14.07 14.77 10.09
N LYS A 183 -13.66 14.58 8.85
CA LYS A 183 -12.46 15.21 8.28
C LYS A 183 -12.62 16.73 8.15
N GLN A 184 -13.78 17.21 7.68
CA GLN A 184 -14.13 18.63 7.61
C GLN A 184 -14.07 19.28 8.99
N ALA A 185 -14.57 18.60 10.02
CA ALA A 185 -14.47 19.02 11.41
C ALA A 185 -13.07 18.93 12.01
N LYS A 186 -12.04 18.60 11.21
CA LYS A 186 -10.62 18.50 11.58
C LYS A 186 -10.30 17.47 12.69
N PHE A 187 -11.15 16.48 12.88
CA PHE A 187 -10.85 15.36 13.76
C PHE A 187 -9.94 14.34 13.06
N HIS A 188 -8.82 14.00 13.71
CA HIS A 188 -7.91 12.95 13.22
C HIS A 188 -8.34 11.54 13.61
N ASN A 189 -9.13 11.40 14.68
CA ASN A 189 -9.62 10.12 15.19
C ASN A 189 -11.15 10.01 15.09
N ALA A 190 -11.64 9.12 14.24
CA ALA A 190 -13.07 8.95 13.99
C ALA A 190 -13.85 8.47 15.23
N ALA A 191 -13.25 7.62 16.08
CA ALA A 191 -13.91 7.18 17.33
C ALA A 191 -14.01 8.33 18.35
N GLN A 192 -13.03 9.20 18.42
CA GLN A 192 -13.07 10.41 19.24
C GLN A 192 -14.14 11.37 18.73
N ALA A 193 -14.18 11.63 17.42
CA ALA A 193 -15.19 12.47 16.79
C ALA A 193 -16.60 11.96 17.09
N ARG A 194 -16.82 10.66 16.94
CA ARG A 194 -18.12 10.03 17.22
C ARG A 194 -18.57 10.24 18.67
N ARG A 195 -17.69 10.04 19.66
CA ARG A 195 -17.98 10.32 21.07
C ARG A 195 -18.29 11.81 21.31
N TRP A 196 -17.50 12.69 20.70
CA TRP A 196 -17.66 14.13 20.85
C TRP A 196 -19.00 14.61 20.28
N PHE A 197 -19.35 14.23 19.05
CA PHE A 197 -20.62 14.58 18.42
C PHE A 197 -21.84 13.94 19.12
N SER A 198 -21.68 12.77 19.72
CA SER A 198 -22.76 12.17 20.53
C SER A 198 -23.09 13.00 21.78
N ALA A 199 -22.12 13.74 22.32
CA ALA A 199 -22.31 14.67 23.43
C ALA A 199 -22.67 16.10 23.00
N HIS A 200 -22.49 16.43 21.71
CA HIS A 200 -22.66 17.79 21.18
C HIS A 200 -23.57 17.76 19.93
N ILE A 201 -24.83 17.37 20.13
CA ILE A 201 -25.81 17.21 19.05
C ILE A 201 -26.03 18.47 18.20
N PRO A 202 -26.18 19.68 18.79
CA PRO A 202 -26.34 20.91 17.99
C PRO A 202 -25.18 21.13 17.01
N GLN A 203 -23.94 20.84 17.42
CA GLN A 203 -22.75 20.99 16.56
C GLN A 203 -22.73 19.93 15.44
N ALA A 204 -23.24 18.72 15.71
CA ALA A 204 -23.41 17.72 14.67
C ALA A 204 -24.39 18.15 13.58
N PHE A 205 -25.54 18.77 13.97
CA PHE A 205 -26.49 19.35 13.02
C PHE A 205 -25.88 20.52 12.24
N ALA A 206 -25.19 21.42 12.92
CA ALA A 206 -24.53 22.54 12.25
C ALA A 206 -23.54 22.06 11.17
N LEU A 207 -22.80 20.97 11.43
CA LEU A 207 -21.88 20.37 10.47
C LEU A 207 -22.58 19.82 9.21
N LEU A 208 -23.80 19.28 9.35
CA LEU A 208 -24.58 18.77 8.21
C LEU A 208 -25.08 19.87 7.26
N VAL A 209 -25.33 21.07 7.77
CA VAL A 209 -25.83 22.21 6.97
C VAL A 209 -24.72 23.16 6.51
N THR A 210 -23.49 22.96 6.97
CA THR A 210 -22.34 23.76 6.54
C THR A 210 -21.83 23.28 5.17
N PRO A 211 -21.69 24.15 4.16
CA PRO A 211 -21.17 23.76 2.87
C PRO A 211 -19.77 23.16 2.97
N PHE A 212 -19.48 22.18 2.12
CA PHE A 212 -18.12 21.67 1.97
C PHE A 212 -17.25 22.78 1.36
N SER A 213 -16.20 23.18 2.05
CA SER A 213 -15.19 24.14 1.60
C SER A 213 -13.99 23.43 0.98
#